data_8346e7d278c096c84aa18a4f191d5c4b
#
_entry.id   8346e7d278c096c84aa18a4f191d5c4b
#
_cell.length_a   1.000
_cell.length_b   1.000
_cell.length_c   1.000
_cell.angle_alpha   90.00
_cell.angle_beta   90.00
_cell.angle_gamma   90.00
#
_symmetry.space_group_name_H-M   'P 1'
#
loop_
_entity.id
_entity.type
_entity.pdbx_description
1 polymer ?
#
loop_
_entity_poly.entity_id
_entity_poly.type
_entity_poly.pdbx_seq_one_letter_code
_entity_poly.pdbx_strand_id
1 'polypeptide(L)'
;LLLFPDCPNEDLREILFVTETNAHIAVWEGEKLTKEAAFKTSGIKTIYWLQDLEKILFEMTTYANTFYINTNEHYRASLETETRENRFTKWLLAKYPAHSVAKSNPILQALRAVKDKVELDLMQHACNITEKGFRRILDFIKPGVWEYEIEAELLHEFIRNRSKGFAYSPII
;
A
#
# COMPACT_ATOMS: atom_id res chain seq x y z
N LEU A 1 6.85 5.58 3.80
CA LEU A 1 7.99 4.77 4.21
C LEU A 1 9.22 5.26 3.45
N LEU A 2 10.31 5.49 4.17
CA LEU A 2 11.60 5.81 3.61
C LEU A 2 12.59 4.72 4.06
N LEU A 3 13.34 4.17 3.11
CA LEU A 3 14.31 3.11 3.34
C LEU A 3 15.68 3.59 2.85
N PHE A 4 16.67 3.52 3.73
CA PHE A 4 18.06 3.82 3.41
C PHE A 4 18.98 2.82 4.12
N PRO A 5 19.09 1.57 3.62
CA PRO A 5 19.80 0.49 4.31
C PRO A 5 21.25 0.82 4.68
N ASP A 6 21.93 1.61 3.84
CA ASP A 6 23.34 1.99 4.04
C ASP A 6 23.52 3.30 4.80
N CYS A 7 22.45 3.85 5.41
CA CYS A 7 22.55 5.06 6.19
C CYS A 7 23.55 4.88 7.35
N PRO A 8 24.55 5.78 7.52
CA PRO A 8 25.49 5.71 8.64
C PRO A 8 24.81 5.75 10.01
N ASN A 9 23.73 6.52 10.13
CA ASN A 9 22.87 6.53 11.31
C ASN A 9 21.85 5.39 11.20
N GLU A 10 21.96 4.38 12.05
CA GLU A 10 21.08 3.20 12.04
C GLU A 10 19.63 3.53 12.30
N ASP A 11 19.33 4.54 13.12
CA ASP A 11 17.96 4.96 13.40
C ASP A 11 17.24 5.55 12.17
N LEU A 12 17.98 5.96 11.15
CA LEU A 12 17.46 6.54 9.91
C LEU A 12 17.40 5.53 8.74
N ARG A 13 17.72 4.26 8.97
CA ARG A 13 17.66 3.22 7.91
C ARG A 13 16.26 2.87 7.50
N GLU A 14 15.32 2.89 8.43
CA GLU A 14 13.89 2.66 8.20
C GLU A 14 13.07 3.72 8.90
N ILE A 15 12.34 4.54 8.16
CA ILE A 15 11.52 5.61 8.69
C ILE A 15 10.11 5.52 8.18
N LEU A 16 9.14 5.44 9.09
CA LEU A 16 7.73 5.53 8.75
C LEU A 16 7.21 6.94 9.03
N PHE A 17 6.60 7.56 8.03
CA PHE A 17 5.90 8.83 8.20
C PHE A 17 4.40 8.58 8.27
N VAL A 18 3.77 9.11 9.30
CA VAL A 18 2.32 9.01 9.52
C VAL A 18 1.71 10.41 9.59
N THR A 19 0.48 10.54 9.13
CA THR A 19 -0.25 11.80 9.21
C THR A 19 -0.66 12.07 10.65
N GLU A 20 -0.29 13.23 11.18
CA GLU A 20 -0.75 13.68 12.49
C GLU A 20 -2.28 13.80 12.50
N THR A 21 -2.89 13.40 13.59
CA THR A 21 -4.33 13.47 13.80
C THR A 21 -4.65 14.01 15.20
N ASN A 22 -5.86 14.51 15.35
CA ASN A 22 -6.42 14.91 16.63
C ASN A 22 -7.88 14.46 16.73
N ALA A 23 -8.47 14.59 17.90
CA ALA A 23 -9.84 14.13 18.16
C ALA A 23 -10.88 14.79 17.22
N HIS A 24 -10.69 16.04 16.81
CA HIS A 24 -11.59 16.73 15.89
C HIS A 24 -11.53 16.13 14.48
N ILE A 25 -10.33 15.88 13.96
CA ILE A 25 -10.13 15.25 12.65
C ILE A 25 -10.67 13.82 12.66
N ALA A 26 -10.45 13.08 13.76
CA ALA A 26 -10.89 11.70 13.88
C ALA A 26 -12.41 11.52 13.73
N VAL A 27 -13.21 12.51 14.12
CA VAL A 27 -14.67 12.49 13.96
C VAL A 27 -15.08 12.44 12.48
N TRP A 28 -14.36 13.15 11.61
CA TRP A 28 -14.72 13.30 10.18
C TRP A 28 -13.96 12.33 9.26
N GLU A 29 -12.71 12.07 9.58
CA GLU A 29 -11.81 11.26 8.72
C GLU A 29 -11.54 9.86 9.27
N GLY A 30 -12.09 9.51 10.42
CA GLY A 30 -11.78 8.29 11.16
C GLY A 30 -10.47 8.39 11.92
N GLU A 31 -10.24 7.44 12.82
CA GLU A 31 -9.01 7.35 13.59
C GLU A 31 -7.81 7.03 12.70
N LYS A 32 -6.74 7.82 12.84
CA LYS A 32 -5.45 7.57 12.22
C LYS A 32 -4.48 6.99 13.26
N LEU A 33 -3.46 6.32 12.78
CA LEU A 33 -2.48 5.68 13.67
C LEU A 33 -1.69 6.73 14.48
N THR A 34 -1.63 6.56 15.79
CA THR A 34 -0.62 7.21 16.61
C THR A 34 0.75 6.62 16.32
N LYS A 35 1.85 7.25 16.75
CA LYS A 35 3.20 6.71 16.57
C LYS A 35 3.35 5.34 17.25
N GLU A 36 2.77 5.17 18.45
CA GLU A 36 2.77 3.91 19.19
C GLU A 36 1.99 2.80 18.47
N ALA A 37 0.81 3.13 17.96
CA ALA A 37 0.01 2.18 17.18
C ALA A 37 0.70 1.82 15.86
N ALA A 38 1.33 2.78 15.19
CA ALA A 38 2.10 2.58 13.99
C ALA A 38 3.31 1.66 14.23
N PHE A 39 4.06 1.87 15.33
CA PHE A 39 5.14 0.97 15.75
C PHE A 39 4.64 -0.45 16.01
N LYS A 40 3.57 -0.59 16.79
CA LYS A 40 3.00 -1.89 17.13
C LYS A 40 2.54 -2.67 15.88
N THR A 41 2.06 -1.96 14.86
CA THR A 41 1.54 -2.57 13.63
C THR A 41 2.65 -2.89 12.63
N SER A 42 3.63 -2.00 12.47
CA SER A 42 4.66 -2.11 11.44
C SER A 42 5.99 -2.73 11.92
N GLY A 43 6.27 -2.66 13.22
CA GLY A 43 7.57 -3.00 13.79
C GLY A 43 8.65 -1.94 13.55
N ILE A 44 8.39 -0.88 12.80
CA ILE A 44 9.33 0.19 12.48
C ILE A 44 9.48 1.12 13.70
N LYS A 45 10.69 1.23 14.21
CA LYS A 45 10.97 1.99 15.44
C LYS A 45 10.96 3.50 15.22
N THR A 46 11.50 3.95 14.08
CA THR A 46 11.64 5.38 13.80
C THR A 46 10.42 5.89 13.08
N ILE A 47 9.59 6.66 13.78
CA ILE A 47 8.33 7.17 13.26
C ILE A 47 8.27 8.69 13.44
N TYR A 48 8.07 9.39 12.32
CA TYR A 48 7.89 10.84 12.27
C TYR A 48 6.50 11.20 11.78
N TRP A 49 6.07 12.43 12.06
CA TRP A 49 4.92 13.00 11.39
C TRP A 49 5.25 13.35 9.94
N LEU A 50 4.28 13.27 9.06
CA LEU A 50 4.48 13.55 7.63
C LEU A 50 5.01 14.96 7.37
N GLN A 51 4.67 15.91 8.21
CA GLN A 51 5.16 17.30 8.16
C GLN A 51 6.67 17.42 8.38
N ASP A 52 7.30 16.44 9.06
CA ASP A 52 8.74 16.41 9.30
C ASP A 52 9.54 15.85 8.10
N LEU A 53 8.85 15.34 7.03
CA LEU A 53 9.47 14.67 5.89
C LEU A 53 10.58 15.51 5.26
N GLU A 54 10.33 16.78 5.02
CA GLU A 54 11.31 17.67 4.38
C GLU A 54 12.60 17.81 5.20
N LYS A 55 12.47 18.00 6.50
CA LYS A 55 13.59 18.13 7.42
C LYS A 55 14.44 16.87 7.45
N ILE A 56 13.78 15.71 7.56
CA ILE A 56 14.45 14.41 7.59
C ILE A 56 15.13 14.09 6.26
N LEU A 57 14.47 14.35 5.14
CA LEU A 57 15.08 14.18 3.82
C LEU A 57 16.31 15.05 3.65
N PHE A 58 16.25 16.30 4.08
CA PHE A 58 17.40 17.21 3.99
C PHE A 58 18.63 16.65 4.73
N GLU A 59 18.43 16.11 5.93
CA GLU A 59 19.51 15.47 6.70
C GLU A 59 20.07 14.25 5.94
N MET A 60 19.20 13.40 5.39
CA MET A 60 19.62 12.17 4.73
C MET A 60 20.29 12.39 3.38
N THR A 61 19.97 13.47 2.67
CA THR A 61 20.58 13.78 1.37
C THR A 61 22.06 14.06 1.44
N THR A 62 22.63 14.35 2.62
CA THR A 62 24.07 14.47 2.81
C THR A 62 24.82 13.15 2.66
N TYR A 63 24.11 12.03 2.76
CA TYR A 63 24.69 10.68 2.70
C TYR A 63 24.26 9.89 1.44
N ALA A 64 23.32 10.42 0.65
CA ALA A 64 22.76 9.75 -0.50
C ALA A 64 22.94 10.57 -1.76
N ASN A 65 23.16 9.91 -2.91
CA ASN A 65 23.27 10.54 -4.23
C ASN A 65 22.07 10.28 -5.13
N THR A 66 21.26 9.26 -4.81
CA THR A 66 20.16 8.80 -5.67
C THR A 66 18.91 8.53 -4.87
N PHE A 67 17.80 9.04 -5.37
CA PHE A 67 16.47 8.69 -4.89
C PHE A 67 15.85 7.58 -5.75
N TYR A 68 15.47 6.49 -5.14
CA TYR A 68 14.67 5.44 -5.78
C TYR A 68 13.20 5.73 -5.58
N ILE A 69 12.51 6.08 -6.66
CA ILE A 69 11.10 6.50 -6.64
C ILE A 69 10.22 5.46 -7.31
N ASN A 70 9.05 5.23 -6.74
CA ASN A 70 8.04 4.42 -7.39
C ASN A 70 7.35 5.24 -8.48
N THR A 71 7.30 4.69 -9.69
CA THR A 71 6.62 5.30 -10.84
C THR A 71 5.62 4.32 -11.42
N ASN A 72 4.49 4.84 -11.92
CA ASN A 72 3.53 3.99 -12.61
C ASN A 72 4.01 3.76 -14.05
N GLU A 73 4.49 2.55 -14.33
CA GLU A 73 5.06 2.17 -15.64
C GLU A 73 4.09 1.32 -16.49
N HIS A 74 2.88 1.12 -16.02
CA HIS A 74 1.90 0.35 -16.79
C HIS A 74 1.45 1.15 -18.02
N TYR A 75 1.47 0.55 -19.21
CA TYR A 75 1.14 1.21 -20.47
C TYR A 75 -0.26 1.85 -20.51
N ARG A 76 -1.21 1.33 -19.70
CA ARG A 76 -2.56 1.92 -19.55
C ARG A 76 -2.59 3.10 -18.59
N ALA A 77 -1.49 3.43 -17.95
CA ALA A 77 -1.40 4.52 -16.98
C ALA A 77 -0.88 5.82 -17.59
N SER A 78 -0.87 5.97 -18.91
CA SER A 78 -0.70 7.26 -19.56
C SER A 78 -1.93 8.12 -19.25
N LEU A 79 -1.83 8.89 -18.18
CA LEU A 79 -2.88 9.79 -17.75
C LEU A 79 -2.55 11.21 -18.24
N GLU A 80 -3.55 11.93 -18.72
CA GLU A 80 -3.44 13.37 -18.99
C GLU A 80 -3.17 14.16 -17.71
N THR A 81 -3.66 13.63 -16.58
CA THR A 81 -3.48 14.24 -15.26
C THR A 81 -2.19 13.74 -14.61
N GLU A 82 -1.40 14.68 -14.11
CA GLU A 82 -0.18 14.37 -13.40
C GLU A 82 -0.42 13.58 -12.12
N THR A 83 0.29 12.46 -11.94
CA THR A 83 0.18 11.62 -10.74
C THR A 83 0.85 12.26 -9.52
N ARG A 84 0.51 11.77 -8.33
CA ARG A 84 1.13 12.20 -7.08
C ARG A 84 2.64 11.92 -7.08
N GLU A 85 3.04 10.76 -7.59
CA GLU A 85 4.44 10.35 -7.71
C GLU A 85 5.23 11.29 -8.63
N ASN A 86 4.64 11.71 -9.76
CA ASN A 86 5.27 12.64 -10.67
C ASN A 86 5.47 14.03 -10.03
N ARG A 87 4.45 14.52 -9.30
CA ARG A 87 4.58 15.79 -8.56
C ARG A 87 5.68 15.71 -7.51
N PHE A 88 5.72 14.61 -6.76
CA PHE A 88 6.74 14.39 -5.75
C PHE A 88 8.15 14.31 -6.37
N THR A 89 8.31 13.60 -7.48
CA THR A 89 9.58 13.52 -8.23
C THR A 89 10.06 14.88 -8.71
N LYS A 90 9.17 15.70 -9.30
CA LYS A 90 9.49 17.06 -9.71
C LYS A 90 9.92 17.93 -8.54
N TRP A 91 9.22 17.83 -7.43
CA TRP A 91 9.57 18.54 -6.21
C TRP A 91 10.95 18.12 -5.69
N LEU A 92 11.27 16.82 -5.64
CA LEU A 92 12.59 16.33 -5.25
C LEU A 92 13.71 16.87 -6.13
N LEU A 93 13.57 16.79 -7.45
CA LEU A 93 14.58 17.25 -8.39
C LEU A 93 14.77 18.78 -8.32
N ALA A 94 13.71 19.53 -8.11
CA ALA A 94 13.80 20.98 -7.94
C ALA A 94 14.52 21.36 -6.63
N LYS A 95 14.27 20.59 -5.54
CA LYS A 95 14.85 20.85 -4.23
C LYS A 95 16.30 20.35 -4.10
N TYR A 96 16.61 19.23 -4.74
CA TYR A 96 17.90 18.54 -4.66
C TYR A 96 18.51 18.33 -6.07
N PRO A 97 18.88 19.41 -6.77
CA PRO A 97 19.29 19.33 -8.18
C PRO A 97 20.62 18.59 -8.42
N ALA A 98 21.41 18.38 -7.37
CA ALA A 98 22.66 17.61 -7.46
C ALA A 98 22.45 16.09 -7.29
N HIS A 99 21.21 15.64 -7.01
CA HIS A 99 20.88 14.24 -6.84
C HIS A 99 20.26 13.66 -8.11
N SER A 100 20.36 12.34 -8.27
CA SER A 100 19.70 11.61 -9.34
C SER A 100 18.43 10.91 -8.85
N VAL A 101 17.56 10.58 -9.80
CA VAL A 101 16.36 9.77 -9.55
C VAL A 101 16.46 8.47 -10.34
N ALA A 102 16.19 7.36 -9.70
CA ALA A 102 16.13 6.02 -10.29
C ALA A 102 14.80 5.34 -9.96
N LYS A 103 14.48 4.29 -10.72
CA LYS A 103 13.24 3.52 -10.53
C LYS A 103 13.38 2.52 -9.40
N SER A 104 12.47 2.52 -8.44
CA SER A 104 12.38 1.50 -7.40
C SER A 104 11.69 0.21 -7.88
N ASN A 105 10.90 0.28 -8.95
CA ASN A 105 10.10 -0.84 -9.46
C ASN A 105 10.90 -2.14 -9.68
N PRO A 106 12.09 -2.15 -10.32
CA PRO A 106 12.84 -3.39 -10.51
C PRO A 106 13.22 -4.08 -9.19
N ILE A 107 13.58 -3.28 -8.18
CA ILE A 107 13.94 -3.80 -6.84
C ILE A 107 12.71 -4.41 -6.18
N LEU A 108 11.60 -3.67 -6.15
CA LEU A 108 10.36 -4.12 -5.53
C LEU A 108 9.75 -5.33 -6.25
N GLN A 109 9.84 -5.37 -7.58
CA GLN A 109 9.38 -6.53 -8.37
C GLN A 109 10.21 -7.78 -8.07
N ALA A 110 11.53 -7.66 -7.98
CA ALA A 110 12.41 -8.79 -7.64
C ALA A 110 12.07 -9.35 -6.25
N LEU A 111 11.88 -8.48 -5.25
CA LEU A 111 11.48 -8.88 -3.90
C LEU A 111 10.12 -9.57 -3.85
N ARG A 112 9.15 -9.09 -4.64
CA ARG A 112 7.77 -9.61 -4.67
C ARG A 112 7.60 -10.83 -5.59
N ALA A 113 8.57 -11.14 -6.43
CA ALA A 113 8.49 -12.28 -7.35
C ALA A 113 8.48 -13.61 -6.59
N VAL A 114 9.32 -13.73 -5.58
CA VAL A 114 9.39 -14.92 -4.71
C VAL A 114 8.65 -14.62 -3.41
N LYS A 115 7.59 -15.41 -3.14
CA LYS A 115 6.75 -15.25 -1.95
C LYS A 115 7.34 -16.00 -0.78
N ASP A 116 7.33 -15.39 0.39
CA ASP A 116 7.64 -16.08 1.63
C ASP A 116 6.47 -16.95 2.12
N LYS A 117 6.69 -17.66 3.23
CA LYS A 117 5.66 -18.56 3.78
C LYS A 117 4.41 -17.81 4.25
N VAL A 118 4.58 -16.63 4.84
CA VAL A 118 3.44 -15.84 5.35
C VAL A 118 2.58 -15.35 4.19
N GLU A 119 3.21 -14.88 3.10
CA GLU A 119 2.52 -14.47 1.88
C GLU A 119 1.76 -15.64 1.24
N LEU A 120 2.38 -16.82 1.17
CA LEU A 120 1.73 -18.05 0.65
C LEU A 120 0.52 -18.45 1.50
N ASP A 121 0.63 -18.40 2.82
CA ASP A 121 -0.46 -18.72 3.74
C ASP A 121 -1.65 -17.73 3.57
N LEU A 122 -1.37 -16.45 3.39
CA LEU A 122 -2.39 -15.42 3.13
C LEU A 122 -3.05 -15.61 1.76
N MET A 123 -2.27 -15.92 0.72
CA MET A 123 -2.80 -16.22 -0.61
C MET A 123 -3.69 -17.47 -0.58
N GLN A 124 -3.25 -18.52 0.09
CA GLN A 124 -4.05 -19.74 0.25
C GLN A 124 -5.35 -19.46 1.01
N HIS A 125 -5.29 -18.63 2.05
CA HIS A 125 -6.49 -18.21 2.78
C HIS A 125 -7.49 -17.47 1.88
N ALA A 126 -7.01 -16.56 1.04
CA ALA A 126 -7.85 -15.86 0.07
C ALA A 126 -8.49 -16.82 -0.95
N CYS A 127 -7.72 -17.79 -1.47
CA CYS A 127 -8.24 -18.85 -2.34
C CYS A 127 -9.34 -19.68 -1.65
N ASN A 128 -9.14 -20.03 -0.37
CA ASN A 128 -10.12 -20.80 0.40
C ASN A 128 -11.44 -20.02 0.60
N ILE A 129 -11.36 -18.69 0.78
CA ILE A 129 -12.56 -17.83 0.86
C ILE A 129 -13.29 -17.84 -0.49
N THR A 130 -12.56 -17.71 -1.59
CA THR A 130 -13.13 -17.74 -2.94
C THR A 130 -13.78 -19.10 -3.22
N GLU A 131 -13.14 -20.21 -2.87
CA GLU A 131 -13.70 -21.55 -3.00
C GLU A 131 -15.05 -21.68 -2.25
N LYS A 132 -15.12 -21.22 -1.01
CA LYS A 132 -16.40 -21.23 -0.25
C LYS A 132 -17.48 -20.42 -0.94
N GLY A 133 -17.13 -19.25 -1.48
CA GLY A 133 -18.05 -18.44 -2.25
C GLY A 133 -18.60 -19.18 -3.48
N PHE A 134 -17.74 -19.81 -4.25
CA PHE A 134 -18.17 -20.61 -5.40
C PHE A 134 -19.04 -21.82 -5.01
N ARG A 135 -18.69 -22.55 -3.97
CA ARG A 135 -19.52 -23.67 -3.47
C ARG A 135 -20.92 -23.18 -3.10
N ARG A 136 -21.00 -22.04 -2.39
CA ARG A 136 -22.28 -21.42 -2.03
C ARG A 136 -23.11 -21.06 -3.27
N ILE A 137 -22.51 -20.49 -4.31
CA ILE A 137 -23.20 -20.18 -5.57
C ILE A 137 -23.70 -21.46 -6.25
N LEU A 138 -22.88 -22.50 -6.31
CA LEU A 138 -23.29 -23.78 -6.94
C LEU A 138 -24.52 -24.41 -6.26
N ASP A 139 -24.66 -24.23 -4.95
CA ASP A 139 -25.82 -24.70 -4.19
C ASP A 139 -27.05 -23.77 -4.38
N PHE A 140 -26.81 -22.50 -4.67
CA PHE A 140 -27.88 -21.48 -4.77
C PHE A 140 -28.46 -21.35 -6.18
N ILE A 141 -27.62 -21.48 -7.23
CA ILE A 141 -27.97 -21.17 -8.60
C ILE A 141 -29.01 -22.14 -9.18
N LYS A 142 -30.07 -21.58 -9.76
CA LYS A 142 -31.12 -22.31 -10.46
C LYS A 142 -31.78 -21.41 -11.51
N PRO A 143 -32.54 -21.96 -12.47
CA PRO A 143 -33.27 -21.15 -13.42
C PRO A 143 -34.19 -20.14 -12.73
N GLY A 144 -34.13 -18.87 -13.17
CA GLY A 144 -34.91 -17.77 -12.62
C GLY A 144 -34.19 -16.94 -11.55
N VAL A 145 -32.98 -17.31 -11.13
CA VAL A 145 -32.13 -16.48 -10.25
C VAL A 145 -31.52 -15.33 -11.06
N TRP A 146 -31.52 -14.13 -10.50
CA TRP A 146 -30.94 -12.94 -11.10
C TRP A 146 -29.46 -12.80 -10.78
N GLU A 147 -28.70 -12.15 -11.66
CA GLU A 147 -27.26 -11.89 -11.52
C GLU A 147 -26.91 -11.23 -10.15
N TYR A 148 -27.64 -10.20 -9.77
CA TYR A 148 -27.40 -9.50 -8.48
C TYR A 148 -27.69 -10.38 -7.24
N GLU A 149 -28.52 -11.42 -7.36
CA GLU A 149 -28.75 -12.38 -6.28
C GLU A 149 -27.51 -13.28 -6.11
N ILE A 150 -26.88 -13.67 -7.21
CA ILE A 150 -25.62 -14.43 -7.22
C ILE A 150 -24.49 -13.57 -6.61
N GLU A 151 -24.42 -12.28 -6.99
CA GLU A 151 -23.46 -11.34 -6.41
C GLU A 151 -23.64 -11.19 -4.89
N ALA A 152 -24.89 -11.08 -4.42
CA ALA A 152 -25.20 -10.97 -3.01
C ALA A 152 -24.76 -12.21 -2.21
N GLU A 153 -24.98 -13.41 -2.74
CA GLU A 153 -24.55 -14.67 -2.11
C GLU A 153 -23.01 -14.76 -2.03
N LEU A 154 -22.31 -14.37 -3.10
CA LEU A 154 -20.85 -14.35 -3.11
C LEU A 154 -20.28 -13.33 -2.13
N LEU A 155 -20.83 -12.11 -2.12
CA LEU A 155 -20.43 -11.05 -1.20
C LEU A 155 -20.67 -11.44 0.25
N HIS A 156 -21.84 -12.05 0.55
CA HIS A 156 -22.14 -12.56 1.89
C HIS A 156 -21.05 -13.53 2.37
N GLU A 157 -20.65 -14.49 1.53
CA GLU A 157 -19.63 -15.48 1.93
C GLU A 157 -18.25 -14.82 2.12
N PHE A 158 -17.89 -13.84 1.31
CA PHE A 158 -16.64 -13.10 1.46
C PHE A 158 -16.59 -12.33 2.79
N ILE A 159 -17.63 -11.55 3.10
CA ILE A 159 -17.69 -10.76 4.33
C ILE A 159 -17.73 -11.66 5.56
N ARG A 160 -18.51 -12.74 5.54
CA ARG A 160 -18.59 -13.73 6.62
C ARG A 160 -17.23 -14.34 6.96
N ASN A 161 -16.37 -14.53 5.95
CA ASN A 161 -15.00 -15.02 6.12
C ASN A 161 -13.96 -13.91 6.32
N ARG A 162 -14.40 -12.68 6.69
CA ARG A 162 -13.55 -11.52 7.01
C ARG A 162 -12.79 -10.92 5.83
N SER A 163 -13.20 -11.19 4.60
CA SER A 163 -12.78 -10.39 3.45
C SER A 163 -13.47 -9.02 3.48
N LYS A 164 -12.80 -8.01 2.94
CA LYS A 164 -13.40 -6.66 2.78
C LYS A 164 -14.35 -6.57 1.57
N GLY A 165 -14.59 -7.66 0.87
CA GLY A 165 -15.39 -7.73 -0.34
C GLY A 165 -14.59 -8.18 -1.55
N PHE A 166 -15.06 -7.79 -2.73
CA PHE A 166 -14.40 -8.10 -3.99
C PHE A 166 -13.11 -7.29 -4.18
N ALA A 167 -12.13 -7.87 -4.88
CA ALA A 167 -10.91 -7.15 -5.26
C ALA A 167 -11.17 -6.08 -6.34
N TYR A 168 -12.18 -6.30 -7.15
CA TYR A 168 -12.70 -5.40 -8.21
C TYR A 168 -14.18 -5.72 -8.43
N SER A 169 -14.92 -4.84 -9.10
CA SER A 169 -16.36 -5.08 -9.39
C SER A 169 -16.53 -6.40 -10.11
N PRO A 170 -17.38 -7.32 -9.60
CA PRO A 170 -17.59 -8.59 -10.24
C PRO A 170 -18.33 -8.42 -11.57
N ILE A 171 -18.10 -9.34 -12.47
CA ILE A 171 -18.88 -9.56 -13.68
C ILE A 171 -19.45 -10.97 -13.54
N ILE A 172 -20.77 -11.08 -13.50
CA ILE A 172 -21.49 -12.34 -13.23
C ILE A 172 -22.29 -12.74 -14.45
#